data_ec8000f4b4de38abab6d7dce250cfe51
#
_entry.id   ec8000f4b4de38abab6d7dce250cfe51
#
_cell.length_a   1.000
_cell.length_b   1.000
_cell.length_c   1.000
_cell.angle_alpha   90.00
_cell.angle_beta   90.00
_cell.angle_gamma   90.00
#
_symmetry.space_group_name_H-M   'P 1'
#
loop_
_entity.id
_entity.type
_entity.pdbx_description
1 polymer ?
#
loop_
_entity_poly.entity_id
_entity_poly.type
_entity_poly.pdbx_seq_one_letter_code
_entity_poly.pdbx_strand_id
1 'polypeptide(L)'
;MSCIVAIFMTTQFSACVKAQNHKSAESKTASNVEAKKHDDNANRVTYDLAFVEAHGPVHTIQYLDGDTYVFDKSGNIVTFNGYDPFTADVYGQPEKLLNKFNRDSEERICKVVGAMFDTDYTWEGKRIVKYVRGIESGLRTREYHYGPKGLIEYATNTTEYETYEDDDPTEVTRVKEVYEYKKFDKYGNWTERTVKGVTTHREITYYE
;
A
#
# COMPACT_ATOMS: atom_id res chain seq x y z
N MET A 1 -47.52 11.79 -17.13
CA MET A 1 -46.28 12.57 -17.28
C MET A 1 -45.47 12.37 -16.02
N SER A 2 -44.57 11.39 -16.06
CA SER A 2 -43.65 11.07 -14.93
C SER A 2 -42.28 11.56 -15.32
N CYS A 3 -41.72 12.50 -14.56
CA CYS A 3 -40.34 12.92 -14.68
C CYS A 3 -39.44 11.91 -13.96
N ILE A 4 -38.66 11.21 -14.74
CA ILE A 4 -37.54 10.37 -14.24
C ILE A 4 -36.37 11.33 -13.98
N VAL A 5 -36.04 11.52 -12.70
CA VAL A 5 -34.81 12.21 -12.30
C VAL A 5 -33.69 11.15 -12.24
N ALA A 6 -32.87 11.11 -13.28
CA ALA A 6 -31.64 10.30 -13.27
C ALA A 6 -30.61 11.01 -12.37
N ILE A 7 -30.36 10.44 -11.21
CA ILE A 7 -29.24 10.86 -10.36
C ILE A 7 -27.96 10.22 -10.93
N PHE A 8 -27.19 11.01 -11.68
CA PHE A 8 -25.82 10.64 -12.03
C PHE A 8 -24.95 10.76 -10.79
N MET A 9 -24.66 9.63 -10.16
CA MET A 9 -23.54 9.55 -9.23
C MET A 9 -22.26 9.60 -10.06
N THR A 10 -21.64 10.77 -10.12
CA THR A 10 -20.26 10.91 -10.64
C THR A 10 -19.31 10.37 -9.59
N THR A 11 -18.95 9.10 -9.72
CA THR A 11 -17.79 8.55 -9.03
C THR A 11 -16.54 9.25 -9.59
N GLN A 12 -15.98 10.17 -8.84
CA GLN A 12 -14.66 10.72 -9.14
C GLN A 12 -13.61 9.61 -8.88
N PHE A 13 -13.35 8.80 -9.90
CA PHE A 13 -12.16 7.98 -9.93
C PHE A 13 -10.96 8.91 -10.03
N SER A 14 -10.15 8.93 -8.97
CA SER A 14 -8.83 9.58 -9.00
C SER A 14 -7.99 8.81 -10.03
N ALA A 15 -7.88 9.35 -11.23
CA ALA A 15 -7.11 8.73 -12.30
C ALA A 15 -5.63 8.76 -11.93
N CYS A 16 -5.03 7.59 -11.84
CA CYS A 16 -3.57 7.42 -11.82
C CYS A 16 -3.05 7.81 -13.21
N VAL A 17 -2.69 9.08 -13.40
CA VAL A 17 -2.25 9.62 -14.70
C VAL A 17 -0.79 9.24 -14.92
N LYS A 18 -0.49 8.59 -16.04
CA LYS A 18 0.87 8.33 -16.51
C LYS A 18 1.60 9.64 -16.78
N ALA A 19 2.63 9.96 -15.97
CA ALA A 19 3.56 11.02 -16.30
C ALA A 19 4.61 10.48 -17.29
N GLN A 20 4.66 11.05 -18.49
CA GLN A 20 5.77 10.87 -19.44
C GLN A 20 6.86 11.89 -19.15
N ASN A 21 8.09 11.38 -19.13
CA ASN A 21 9.42 12.00 -19.07
C ASN A 21 9.56 13.46 -19.46
N HIS A 22 10.24 14.24 -18.59
CA HIS A 22 11.18 15.25 -19.00
C HIS A 22 12.44 15.21 -18.12
N LYS A 23 13.58 14.88 -18.77
CA LYS A 23 14.93 15.08 -18.23
C LYS A 23 15.29 16.55 -18.35
N SER A 24 15.84 17.14 -17.31
CA SER A 24 16.80 18.24 -17.44
C SER A 24 17.88 18.11 -16.38
N ALA A 25 19.11 18.36 -16.84
CA ALA A 25 20.36 18.18 -16.14
C ALA A 25 20.85 19.50 -15.51
N GLU A 26 21.93 19.34 -14.69
CA GLU A 26 22.87 20.34 -14.16
C GLU A 26 22.46 20.95 -12.80
N SER A 27 23.38 21.11 -11.84
CA SER A 27 24.80 21.46 -11.84
C SER A 27 25.45 21.10 -10.49
N LYS A 28 26.76 20.83 -10.55
CA LYS A 28 27.67 20.55 -9.45
C LYS A 28 27.92 21.78 -8.59
N THR A 29 27.97 21.60 -7.27
CA THR A 29 28.98 22.31 -6.45
C THR A 29 29.36 21.44 -5.24
N ALA A 30 30.65 21.11 -5.17
CA ALA A 30 31.24 20.38 -4.05
C ALA A 30 31.56 21.37 -2.93
N SER A 31 31.17 21.08 -1.72
CA SER A 31 31.78 21.63 -0.51
C SER A 31 31.98 20.50 0.50
N ASN A 32 33.24 20.18 0.76
CA ASN A 32 33.70 19.32 1.82
C ASN A 32 33.28 19.89 3.19
N VAL A 33 32.46 19.14 3.89
CA VAL A 33 32.33 19.21 5.35
C VAL A 33 32.32 17.77 5.82
N GLU A 34 33.40 17.33 6.47
CA GLU A 34 33.40 16.11 7.29
C GLU A 34 32.45 16.31 8.47
N ALA A 35 31.18 15.99 8.26
CA ALA A 35 30.19 15.87 9.33
C ALA A 35 30.11 14.39 9.71
N LYS A 36 30.18 14.11 11.01
CA LYS A 36 29.91 12.82 11.66
C LYS A 36 28.77 12.12 10.89
N LYS A 37 29.04 10.95 10.31
CA LYS A 37 28.04 10.05 9.81
C LYS A 37 27.07 9.69 10.93
N HIS A 38 26.07 10.51 11.15
CA HIS A 38 24.84 10.08 11.79
C HIS A 38 24.26 9.06 10.81
N ASP A 39 23.86 7.90 11.28
CA ASP A 39 23.30 6.84 10.47
C ASP A 39 21.91 7.27 9.95
N ASP A 40 21.91 8.17 8.94
CA ASP A 40 20.70 8.68 8.30
C ASP A 40 19.87 7.56 7.66
N ASN A 41 20.47 6.35 7.53
CA ASN A 41 19.81 5.18 7.02
C ASN A 41 18.80 4.55 8.01
N ALA A 42 19.04 4.68 9.32
CA ALA A 42 18.18 4.05 10.33
C ALA A 42 16.74 4.57 10.32
N ASN A 43 16.55 5.84 9.94
CA ASN A 43 15.24 6.51 9.90
C ASN A 43 14.72 6.73 8.47
N ARG A 44 15.33 6.08 7.48
CA ARG A 44 14.89 6.22 6.10
C ARG A 44 13.46 5.72 5.95
N VAL A 45 12.59 6.56 5.36
CA VAL A 45 11.24 6.19 4.97
C VAL A 45 11.03 6.63 3.53
N THR A 46 10.93 5.67 2.60
CA THR A 46 10.46 5.90 1.22
C THR A 46 8.95 5.63 1.16
N TYR A 47 8.30 5.93 0.06
CA TYR A 47 6.90 5.56 -0.14
C TYR A 47 6.74 4.03 -0.20
N ASP A 48 7.70 3.31 -0.76
CA ASP A 48 7.66 1.85 -0.85
C ASP A 48 7.84 1.18 0.52
N LEU A 49 8.75 1.70 1.36
CA LEU A 49 8.86 1.24 2.74
C LEU A 49 7.61 1.58 3.56
N ALA A 50 7.05 2.76 3.36
CA ALA A 50 5.80 3.16 4.02
C ALA A 50 4.61 2.31 3.57
N PHE A 51 4.59 1.85 2.30
CA PHE A 51 3.58 0.92 1.77
C PHE A 51 3.50 -0.39 2.56
N VAL A 52 4.64 -0.87 3.04
CA VAL A 52 4.75 -2.09 3.87
C VAL A 52 4.93 -1.80 5.37
N GLU A 53 4.68 -0.57 5.81
CA GLU A 53 4.85 -0.14 7.21
C GLU A 53 6.27 -0.46 7.76
N ALA A 54 7.31 -0.06 7.02
CA ALA A 54 8.71 -0.27 7.39
C ALA A 54 9.55 1.00 7.23
N HIS A 55 10.74 1.00 7.84
CA HIS A 55 11.73 2.07 7.73
C HIS A 55 13.14 1.51 7.94
N GLY A 56 14.15 2.33 7.60
CA GLY A 56 15.56 1.96 7.70
C GLY A 56 16.12 1.35 6.43
N PRO A 57 17.31 0.74 6.49
CA PRO A 57 18.01 0.17 5.33
C PRO A 57 17.51 -1.24 4.99
N VAL A 58 16.20 -1.38 4.83
CA VAL A 58 15.56 -2.68 4.58
C VAL A 58 16.03 -3.27 3.25
N HIS A 59 16.39 -4.56 3.25
CA HIS A 59 16.69 -5.34 2.06
C HIS A 59 15.51 -6.23 1.68
N THR A 60 14.98 -7.03 2.63
CA THR A 60 13.82 -7.88 2.36
C THR A 60 12.80 -7.80 3.48
N ILE A 61 11.52 -7.98 3.13
CA ILE A 61 10.46 -8.28 4.07
C ILE A 61 9.76 -9.53 3.57
N GLN A 62 9.74 -10.55 4.40
CA GLN A 62 9.04 -11.80 4.13
C GLN A 62 7.95 -12.01 5.18
N TYR A 63 6.71 -12.10 4.73
CA TYR A 63 5.59 -12.51 5.57
C TYR A 63 5.52 -14.03 5.62
N LEU A 64 5.27 -14.62 6.79
CA LEU A 64 5.21 -16.07 6.94
C LEU A 64 4.03 -16.72 6.20
N ASP A 65 3.02 -15.97 5.84
CA ASP A 65 1.87 -16.36 5.02
C ASP A 65 2.11 -16.27 3.51
N GLY A 66 3.30 -15.84 3.07
CA GLY A 66 3.80 -16.03 1.72
C GLY A 66 4.38 -14.81 1.01
N ASP A 67 3.91 -13.60 1.27
CA ASP A 67 4.36 -12.41 0.50
C ASP A 67 5.81 -12.03 0.83
N THR A 68 6.61 -11.77 -0.21
CA THR A 68 8.01 -11.36 -0.10
C THR A 68 8.26 -10.10 -0.93
N TYR A 69 8.78 -9.06 -0.28
CA TYR A 69 9.24 -7.82 -0.90
C TYR A 69 10.76 -7.73 -0.84
N VAL A 70 11.38 -7.36 -1.95
CA VAL A 70 12.83 -7.05 -2.02
C VAL A 70 12.99 -5.58 -2.40
N PHE A 71 13.87 -4.89 -1.70
CA PHE A 71 14.14 -3.47 -1.88
C PHE A 71 15.55 -3.24 -2.39
N ASP A 72 15.77 -2.14 -3.11
CA ASP A 72 17.10 -1.64 -3.41
C ASP A 72 17.70 -0.87 -2.22
N LYS A 73 18.99 -0.47 -2.33
CA LYS A 73 19.66 0.32 -1.28
C LYS A 73 19.03 1.71 -1.06
N SER A 74 18.19 2.18 -1.97
CA SER A 74 17.44 3.43 -1.82
C SER A 74 16.11 3.25 -1.11
N GLY A 75 15.67 2.00 -0.90
CA GLY A 75 14.43 1.63 -0.24
C GLY A 75 13.23 1.60 -1.18
N ASN A 76 13.46 1.39 -2.49
CA ASN A 76 12.39 1.16 -3.46
C ASN A 76 12.19 -0.34 -3.67
N ILE A 77 10.94 -0.77 -3.86
CA ILE A 77 10.62 -2.16 -4.21
C ILE A 77 11.21 -2.48 -5.59
N VAL A 78 11.98 -3.56 -5.69
CA VAL A 78 12.50 -4.11 -6.95
C VAL A 78 11.82 -5.41 -7.33
N THR A 79 11.44 -6.25 -6.35
CA THR A 79 10.63 -7.43 -6.62
C THR A 79 9.55 -7.65 -5.55
N PHE A 80 8.45 -8.24 -5.98
CA PHE A 80 7.39 -8.78 -5.15
C PHE A 80 7.19 -10.24 -5.55
N ASN A 81 7.29 -11.17 -4.61
CA ASN A 81 7.19 -12.61 -4.86
C ASN A 81 8.08 -13.11 -6.01
N GLY A 82 9.29 -12.51 -6.15
CA GLY A 82 10.28 -12.91 -7.13
C GLY A 82 10.11 -12.35 -8.55
N TYR A 83 9.18 -11.43 -8.78
CA TYR A 83 9.00 -10.74 -10.07
C TYR A 83 8.97 -9.21 -9.89
N ASP A 84 9.22 -8.46 -10.98
CA ASP A 84 9.06 -7.02 -11.00
C ASP A 84 7.56 -6.64 -11.05
N PRO A 85 7.00 -6.09 -9.96
CA PRO A 85 5.57 -5.80 -9.90
C PRO A 85 5.15 -4.59 -10.74
N PHE A 86 6.09 -3.78 -11.24
CA PHE A 86 5.76 -2.59 -12.04
C PHE A 86 5.60 -2.90 -13.52
N THR A 87 6.20 -4.01 -13.97
CA THR A 87 6.12 -4.47 -15.38
C THR A 87 5.31 -5.75 -15.54
N ALA A 88 4.82 -6.36 -14.47
CA ALA A 88 4.06 -7.60 -14.50
C ALA A 88 2.85 -7.53 -15.47
N ASP A 89 2.69 -8.56 -16.28
CA ASP A 89 1.51 -8.76 -17.10
C ASP A 89 0.52 -9.68 -16.36
N VAL A 90 -0.41 -9.07 -15.65
CA VAL A 90 -1.38 -9.80 -14.82
C VAL A 90 -2.46 -10.51 -15.62
N TYR A 91 -2.68 -10.09 -16.88
CA TYR A 91 -3.70 -10.67 -17.74
C TYR A 91 -3.14 -11.74 -18.68
N GLY A 92 -1.84 -11.66 -18.98
CA GLY A 92 -1.18 -12.62 -19.88
C GLY A 92 -0.79 -13.95 -19.23
N GLN A 93 -0.79 -14.00 -17.88
CA GLN A 93 -0.39 -15.18 -17.11
C GLN A 93 -1.30 -15.39 -15.90
N PRO A 94 -2.60 -15.67 -16.11
CA PRO A 94 -3.58 -15.75 -15.02
C PRO A 94 -3.27 -16.87 -14.02
N GLU A 95 -2.58 -17.93 -14.43
CA GLU A 95 -2.18 -19.05 -13.58
C GLU A 95 -1.15 -18.66 -12.50
N LYS A 96 -0.43 -17.55 -12.68
CA LYS A 96 0.59 -17.08 -11.73
C LYS A 96 0.04 -16.15 -10.65
N LEU A 97 -1.22 -15.73 -10.77
CA LEU A 97 -1.87 -14.78 -9.84
C LEU A 97 -0.98 -13.57 -9.51
N LEU A 98 -0.37 -12.99 -10.53
CA LEU A 98 0.54 -11.85 -10.37
C LEU A 98 -0.23 -10.60 -9.93
N ASN A 99 0.45 -9.71 -9.21
CA ASN A 99 -0.03 -8.37 -8.90
C ASN A 99 0.83 -7.34 -9.61
N LYS A 100 0.20 -6.33 -10.23
CA LYS A 100 0.89 -5.21 -10.84
C LYS A 100 0.71 -3.95 -10.01
N PHE A 101 1.81 -3.27 -9.70
CA PHE A 101 1.80 -2.03 -8.93
C PHE A 101 1.86 -0.83 -9.88
N ASN A 102 0.93 0.10 -9.72
CA ASN A 102 0.93 1.36 -10.45
C ASN A 102 1.26 2.50 -9.49
N ARG A 103 2.04 3.48 -9.99
CA ARG A 103 2.43 4.67 -9.24
C ARG A 103 1.66 5.91 -9.70
N ASP A 104 1.46 6.84 -8.81
CA ASP A 104 0.98 8.18 -9.12
C ASP A 104 2.15 9.13 -9.50
N SER A 105 1.85 10.41 -9.67
CA SER A 105 2.85 11.44 -10.02
C SER A 105 3.86 11.74 -8.92
N GLU A 106 3.60 11.31 -7.68
CA GLU A 106 4.51 11.43 -6.54
C GLU A 106 5.28 10.14 -6.27
N GLU A 107 5.28 9.19 -7.22
CA GLU A 107 5.94 7.88 -7.13
C GLU A 107 5.38 6.97 -6.02
N ARG A 108 4.17 7.25 -5.49
CA ARG A 108 3.50 6.40 -4.51
C ARG A 108 2.75 5.26 -5.21
N ILE A 109 2.75 4.07 -4.64
CA ILE A 109 1.90 2.98 -5.12
C ILE A 109 0.44 3.37 -4.86
N CYS A 110 -0.26 3.79 -5.92
CA CYS A 110 -1.65 4.24 -5.84
C CYS A 110 -2.65 3.13 -6.17
N LYS A 111 -2.20 2.08 -6.87
CA LYS A 111 -3.06 0.96 -7.26
C LYS A 111 -2.28 -0.34 -7.35
N VAL A 112 -2.87 -1.41 -6.86
CA VAL A 112 -2.43 -2.79 -7.10
C VAL A 112 -3.51 -3.46 -7.95
N VAL A 113 -3.14 -3.82 -9.19
CA VAL A 113 -3.99 -4.58 -10.12
C VAL A 113 -3.76 -6.05 -9.85
N GLY A 114 -4.77 -6.75 -9.38
CA GLY A 114 -4.72 -8.19 -9.14
C GLY A 114 -5.40 -8.99 -10.26
N ALA A 115 -5.18 -10.29 -10.28
CA ALA A 115 -5.81 -11.17 -11.28
C ALA A 115 -7.35 -11.18 -11.20
N MET A 116 -7.91 -10.94 -10.01
CA MET A 116 -9.36 -10.94 -9.79
C MET A 116 -9.89 -9.56 -9.42
N PHE A 117 -9.21 -8.85 -8.53
CA PHE A 117 -9.68 -7.58 -7.99
C PHE A 117 -8.54 -6.58 -7.86
N ASP A 118 -8.84 -5.35 -8.21
CA ASP A 118 -7.95 -4.22 -8.01
C ASP A 118 -8.09 -3.64 -6.60
N THR A 119 -7.01 -3.03 -6.13
CA THR A 119 -6.98 -2.28 -4.87
C THR A 119 -6.42 -0.89 -5.12
N ASP A 120 -7.20 0.14 -4.84
CA ASP A 120 -6.78 1.54 -4.94
C ASP A 120 -6.41 2.07 -3.56
N TYR A 121 -5.31 2.83 -3.45
CA TYR A 121 -4.77 3.36 -2.20
C TYR A 121 -4.84 4.89 -2.16
N THR A 122 -5.24 5.43 -1.03
CA THR A 122 -5.20 6.87 -0.72
C THR A 122 -4.13 7.14 0.31
N TRP A 123 -3.32 8.18 0.05
CA TRP A 123 -2.19 8.59 0.87
C TRP A 123 -2.40 9.95 1.50
N GLU A 124 -1.93 10.12 2.74
CA GLU A 124 -1.69 11.40 3.39
C GLU A 124 -0.22 11.46 3.83
N GLY A 125 0.57 12.32 3.17
CA GLY A 125 2.02 12.32 3.32
C GLY A 125 2.61 10.93 3.02
N LYS A 126 3.33 10.36 3.98
CA LYS A 126 3.92 9.01 3.87
C LYS A 126 3.07 7.92 4.55
N ARG A 127 1.77 8.05 4.59
CA ARG A 127 0.87 7.06 5.21
C ARG A 127 -0.27 6.72 4.27
N ILE A 128 -0.58 5.44 4.16
CA ILE A 128 -1.82 5.00 3.52
C ILE A 128 -2.94 5.21 4.54
N VAL A 129 -3.90 6.07 4.22
CA VAL A 129 -5.04 6.33 5.10
C VAL A 129 -6.28 5.52 4.72
N LYS A 130 -6.32 5.04 3.47
CA LYS A 130 -7.46 4.29 2.96
C LYS A 130 -7.03 3.37 1.82
N TYR A 131 -7.70 2.21 1.70
CA TYR A 131 -7.78 1.52 0.42
C TYR A 131 -9.23 1.14 0.09
N VAL A 132 -9.49 0.97 -1.22
CA VAL A 132 -10.73 0.42 -1.75
C VAL A 132 -10.37 -0.78 -2.63
N ARG A 133 -11.01 -1.91 -2.39
CA ARG A 133 -10.81 -3.15 -3.14
C ARG A 133 -12.12 -3.68 -3.66
N GLY A 134 -12.16 -4.05 -4.93
CA GLY A 134 -13.25 -4.86 -5.48
C GLY A 134 -13.33 -6.23 -4.79
N ILE A 135 -14.53 -6.73 -4.62
CA ILE A 135 -14.83 -8.12 -4.20
C ILE A 135 -15.89 -8.68 -5.14
N GLU A 136 -16.17 -9.99 -5.05
CA GLU A 136 -17.07 -10.70 -5.99
C GLU A 136 -18.44 -10.02 -6.17
N SER A 137 -18.98 -9.42 -5.12
CA SER A 137 -20.32 -8.80 -5.12
C SER A 137 -20.30 -7.42 -4.47
N GLY A 138 -19.30 -6.56 -4.79
CA GLY A 138 -19.29 -5.22 -4.23
C GLY A 138 -17.91 -4.65 -3.97
N LEU A 139 -17.80 -3.82 -2.93
CA LEU A 139 -16.59 -3.10 -2.57
C LEU A 139 -16.25 -3.31 -1.09
N ARG A 140 -14.96 -3.39 -0.81
CA ARG A 140 -14.42 -3.31 0.56
C ARG A 140 -13.56 -2.06 0.68
N THR A 141 -13.95 -1.18 1.60
CA THR A 141 -13.18 -0.01 1.99
C THR A 141 -12.53 -0.27 3.34
N ARG A 142 -11.25 0.08 3.47
CA ARG A 142 -10.53 0.06 4.75
C ARG A 142 -9.91 1.41 5.01
N GLU A 143 -10.25 2.02 6.15
CA GLU A 143 -9.72 3.30 6.61
C GLU A 143 -8.84 3.07 7.82
N TYR A 144 -7.59 3.60 7.79
CA TYR A 144 -6.60 3.42 8.83
C TYR A 144 -6.54 4.62 9.77
N HIS A 145 -6.46 4.34 11.07
CA HIS A 145 -6.33 5.34 12.13
C HIS A 145 -4.99 5.12 12.85
N TYR A 146 -4.15 6.14 12.78
CA TYR A 146 -2.79 6.09 13.31
C TYR A 146 -2.72 6.73 14.69
N GLY A 147 -2.01 6.08 15.61
CA GLY A 147 -1.70 6.62 16.92
C GLY A 147 -0.50 7.56 16.95
N PRO A 148 -0.20 8.14 18.12
CA PRO A 148 0.88 9.11 18.29
C PRO A 148 2.27 8.60 17.88
N LYS A 149 2.49 7.28 17.96
CA LYS A 149 3.74 6.62 17.57
C LYS A 149 3.86 6.38 16.06
N GLY A 150 2.85 6.79 15.27
CA GLY A 150 2.82 6.55 13.83
C GLY A 150 2.44 5.13 13.42
N LEU A 151 2.07 4.28 14.35
CA LEU A 151 1.57 2.93 14.12
C LEU A 151 0.05 2.98 13.93
N ILE A 152 -0.50 2.03 13.16
CA ILE A 152 -1.95 1.88 13.01
C ILE A 152 -2.52 1.39 14.35
N GLU A 153 -3.41 2.14 14.97
CA GLU A 153 -4.11 1.70 16.18
C GLU A 153 -5.30 0.81 15.84
N TYR A 154 -6.07 1.22 14.83
CA TYR A 154 -7.19 0.44 14.33
C TYR A 154 -7.49 0.78 12.88
N ALA A 155 -8.22 -0.09 12.22
CA ALA A 155 -8.82 0.18 10.93
C ALA A 155 -10.34 0.01 11.01
N THR A 156 -11.08 0.78 10.22
CA THR A 156 -12.51 0.59 9.98
C THR A 156 -12.67 -0.07 8.62
N ASN A 157 -13.20 -1.28 8.59
CA ASN A 157 -13.58 -1.95 7.35
C ASN A 157 -15.06 -1.76 7.11
N THR A 158 -15.40 -1.25 5.93
CA THR A 158 -16.75 -1.18 5.39
C THR A 158 -16.83 -2.12 4.20
N THR A 159 -17.78 -3.03 4.18
CA THR A 159 -18.10 -3.87 3.02
C THR A 159 -19.48 -3.51 2.55
N GLU A 160 -19.60 -3.18 1.27
CA GLU A 160 -20.83 -2.82 0.59
C GLU A 160 -21.09 -3.89 -0.46
N TYR A 161 -22.21 -4.61 -0.33
CA TYR A 161 -22.61 -5.64 -1.28
C TYR A 161 -23.65 -5.07 -2.25
N GLU A 162 -23.42 -5.32 -3.54
CA GLU A 162 -24.41 -5.04 -4.57
C GLU A 162 -25.58 -6.03 -4.42
N THR A 163 -26.80 -5.52 -4.43
CA THR A 163 -28.02 -6.32 -4.46
C THR A 163 -28.48 -6.47 -5.91
N TYR A 164 -28.95 -7.66 -6.28
CA TYR A 164 -29.35 -7.98 -7.66
C TYR A 164 -30.78 -7.52 -8.00
N GLU A 165 -31.53 -7.03 -7.02
CA GLU A 165 -32.89 -6.52 -7.22
C GLU A 165 -32.86 -4.98 -7.08
N ASP A 166 -33.45 -4.29 -8.05
CA ASP A 166 -33.42 -2.79 -8.15
C ASP A 166 -34.02 -2.06 -6.93
N ASP A 167 -34.79 -2.77 -6.10
CA ASP A 167 -35.48 -2.20 -4.93
C ASP A 167 -34.87 -2.64 -3.58
N ASP A 168 -33.85 -3.52 -3.56
CA ASP A 168 -33.21 -3.96 -2.33
C ASP A 168 -32.12 -2.98 -1.87
N PRO A 169 -32.10 -2.59 -0.59
CA PRO A 169 -31.05 -1.71 -0.07
C PRO A 169 -29.72 -2.43 -0.09
N THR A 170 -28.66 -1.75 -0.55
CA THR A 170 -27.27 -2.20 -0.47
C THR A 170 -26.97 -2.65 0.97
N GLU A 171 -26.55 -3.90 1.15
CA GLU A 171 -26.12 -4.36 2.46
C GLU A 171 -24.77 -3.77 2.80
N VAL A 172 -24.69 -3.05 3.91
CA VAL A 172 -23.45 -2.41 4.39
C VAL A 172 -23.07 -2.98 5.75
N THR A 173 -21.91 -3.64 5.80
CA THR A 173 -21.31 -4.05 7.08
C THR A 173 -20.13 -3.16 7.44
N ARG A 174 -20.00 -2.82 8.73
CA ARG A 174 -18.90 -1.99 9.22
C ARG A 174 -18.26 -2.63 10.47
N VAL A 175 -16.95 -2.87 10.41
CA VAL A 175 -16.21 -3.55 11.49
C VAL A 175 -14.96 -2.75 11.83
N LYS A 176 -14.75 -2.48 13.13
CA LYS A 176 -13.50 -1.94 13.66
C LYS A 176 -12.53 -3.08 13.97
N GLU A 177 -11.30 -2.97 13.48
CA GLU A 177 -10.22 -3.93 13.69
C GLU A 177 -9.05 -3.25 14.41
N VAL A 178 -8.79 -3.69 15.63
CA VAL A 178 -7.69 -3.16 16.47
C VAL A 178 -6.40 -3.89 16.15
N TYR A 179 -5.29 -3.14 16.10
CA TYR A 179 -3.95 -3.63 15.84
C TYR A 179 -3.18 -3.74 17.16
N GLU A 180 -2.69 -4.94 17.45
CA GLU A 180 -1.87 -5.20 18.63
C GLU A 180 -0.46 -5.61 18.20
N TYR A 181 0.50 -4.73 18.38
CA TYR A 181 1.90 -5.00 18.06
C TYR A 181 2.58 -5.73 19.21
N LYS A 182 3.12 -6.92 18.94
CA LYS A 182 3.70 -7.81 19.94
C LYS A 182 5.23 -7.74 19.97
N LYS A 183 5.87 -7.64 18.80
CA LYS A 183 7.33 -7.61 18.68
C LYS A 183 7.79 -6.56 17.69
N PHE A 184 8.96 -6.01 17.97
CA PHE A 184 9.68 -5.08 17.11
C PHE A 184 11.13 -5.51 17.00
N ASP A 185 11.77 -5.17 15.89
CA ASP A 185 13.19 -5.36 15.70
C ASP A 185 14.03 -4.18 16.24
N LYS A 186 15.35 -4.25 16.00
CA LYS A 186 16.30 -3.22 16.45
C LYS A 186 16.10 -1.84 15.80
N TYR A 187 15.42 -1.77 14.65
CA TYR A 187 15.10 -0.54 13.95
C TYR A 187 13.71 0.02 14.34
N GLY A 188 12.92 -0.73 15.12
CA GLY A 188 11.57 -0.37 15.52
C GLY A 188 10.50 -0.78 14.50
N ASN A 189 10.83 -1.60 13.51
CA ASN A 189 9.85 -2.21 12.64
C ASN A 189 9.13 -3.35 13.37
N TRP A 190 7.81 -3.41 13.26
CA TRP A 190 7.09 -4.53 13.86
C TRP A 190 7.44 -5.84 13.14
N THR A 191 7.58 -6.93 13.90
CA THR A 191 7.83 -8.26 13.38
C THR A 191 6.72 -9.25 13.73
N GLU A 192 5.88 -8.88 14.70
CA GLU A 192 4.71 -9.65 15.08
C GLU A 192 3.58 -8.70 15.49
N ARG A 193 2.40 -8.88 14.90
CA ARG A 193 1.20 -8.16 15.27
C ARG A 193 -0.04 -9.04 15.18
N THR A 194 -1.08 -8.71 15.94
CA THR A 194 -2.38 -9.39 15.92
C THR A 194 -3.46 -8.42 15.48
N VAL A 195 -4.32 -8.84 14.56
CA VAL A 195 -5.51 -8.11 14.12
C VAL A 195 -6.69 -9.09 14.11
N LYS A 196 -7.78 -8.79 14.78
CA LYS A 196 -8.94 -9.69 14.90
C LYS A 196 -8.58 -11.11 15.39
N GLY A 197 -7.62 -11.24 16.27
CA GLY A 197 -7.15 -12.54 16.76
C GLY A 197 -6.26 -13.33 15.81
N VAL A 198 -6.03 -12.82 14.58
CA VAL A 198 -5.08 -13.41 13.64
C VAL A 198 -3.71 -12.76 13.85
N THR A 199 -2.71 -13.59 14.15
CA THR A 199 -1.34 -13.11 14.34
C THR A 199 -0.56 -13.23 13.02
N THR A 200 0.00 -12.12 12.58
CA THR A 200 0.89 -12.02 11.42
C THR A 200 2.32 -11.86 11.89
N HIS A 201 3.22 -12.61 11.28
CA HIS A 201 4.66 -12.51 11.49
C HIS A 201 5.34 -12.09 10.20
N ARG A 202 6.41 -11.32 10.32
CA ARG A 202 7.31 -11.02 9.20
C ARG A 202 8.77 -11.04 9.63
N GLU A 203 9.63 -11.48 8.72
CA GLU A 203 11.07 -11.40 8.85
C GLU A 203 11.60 -10.26 8.02
N ILE A 204 12.54 -9.47 8.57
CA ILE A 204 13.11 -8.31 7.91
C ILE A 204 14.62 -8.46 7.90
N THR A 205 15.22 -8.38 6.70
CA THR A 205 16.67 -8.29 6.54
C THR A 205 17.07 -6.87 6.15
N TYR A 206 18.31 -6.50 6.39
CA TYR A 206 18.83 -5.17 6.21
C TYR A 206 20.09 -5.17 5.39
N TYR A 207 20.32 -4.10 4.65
CA TYR A 207 21.63 -3.82 4.07
C TYR A 207 22.63 -3.48 5.18
N GLU A 208 23.89 -3.95 5.00
CA GLU A 208 25.05 -3.61 5.82
C GLU A 208 25.64 -2.23 5.43
#